data_898041997b29d622f4b2c08291e7dfe3
#
_entry.id   898041997b29d622f4b2c08291e7dfe3
#
_cell.length_a   1.000
_cell.length_b   1.000
_cell.length_c   1.000
_cell.angle_alpha   90.00
_cell.angle_beta   90.00
_cell.angle_gamma   90.00
#
_symmetry.space_group_name_H-M   'P 1'
#
loop_
_entity.id
_entity.type
_entity.pdbx_description
1 polymer ?
#
loop_
_entity_poly.entity_id
_entity_poly.type
_entity_poly.pdbx_seq_one_letter_code
_entity_poly.pdbx_strand_id
1 'polypeptide(L)'
;MHGSIIDSGLPAQCFRLPALSLILSALLVLPACGQQPPADNDTVTASPASAAVQADQVGFMLWTAAELAQRNARLGTTIREDGSSRETLADYVTGSGSHRFRFIRRDRDGLPEQHDNIEDYVFIQSGGGTLLVGGEMLGRNGDLGTAIEGGTRYAVGAGDVLRIPAGIPHAYLVGEEGHITYVLTRVPAFRGEVVQNPDGQAPLLEPPGFGLWRAAELAQRNEAIVQRMRTDGSSRETLADYGAGGNSHRIRFIRRDRDGWPERHEDIIDVVMVQSGRGTVLVGGEMVGGSNVPGTVINGGARAAVAAGDVLHIPARLPHAYLADQDSHITYVLLRVPAVGD
;
A
#
# COMPACT_ATOMS: atom_id res chain seq x y z
N MET A 1 42.88 57.57 -7.84
CA MET A 1 41.91 58.60 -7.48
C MET A 1 40.87 57.89 -6.64
N HIS A 2 41.00 57.98 -5.34
CA HIS A 2 40.19 58.71 -4.38
C HIS A 2 38.75 58.28 -4.45
N GLY A 3 38.18 57.67 -3.48
CA GLY A 3 37.99 57.87 -2.05
C GLY A 3 36.50 57.61 -1.86
N SER A 4 35.90 57.16 -0.88
CA SER A 4 35.94 57.38 0.53
C SER A 4 34.96 56.49 1.26
N ILE A 5 35.36 56.08 2.41
CA ILE A 5 34.65 55.42 3.48
C ILE A 5 33.59 56.35 4.07
N ILE A 6 32.39 55.87 4.44
CA ILE A 6 31.65 56.41 5.58
C ILE A 6 31.03 55.27 6.38
N ASP A 7 31.46 55.19 7.60
CA ASP A 7 31.03 54.46 8.76
C ASP A 7 29.94 55.27 9.51
N SER A 8 28.93 54.61 10.04
CA SER A 8 28.09 55.08 11.17
C SER A 8 27.15 53.92 11.56
N GLY A 9 27.32 53.20 12.65
CA GLY A 9 27.21 53.74 14.00
C GLY A 9 25.92 53.25 14.64
N LEU A 10 26.01 52.21 15.51
CA LEU A 10 24.99 51.72 16.42
C LEU A 10 24.36 52.80 17.32
N PRO A 11 23.19 52.56 17.98
CA PRO A 11 23.28 52.03 19.33
C PRO A 11 22.26 50.96 19.74
N ALA A 12 22.73 50.11 20.63
CA ALA A 12 22.01 49.21 21.46
C ALA A 12 21.04 49.91 22.42
N GLN A 13 19.80 49.44 22.54
CA GLN A 13 18.96 49.80 23.67
C GLN A 13 18.60 48.56 24.48
N CYS A 14 19.17 48.52 25.69
CA CYS A 14 18.75 47.66 26.79
C CYS A 14 17.37 48.09 27.28
N PHE A 15 16.41 47.15 27.32
CA PHE A 15 15.21 47.31 28.15
C PHE A 15 15.25 46.35 29.31
N ARG A 16 15.21 46.96 30.51
CA ARG A 16 15.14 46.33 31.83
C ARG A 16 13.72 45.78 32.10
N LEU A 17 13.64 44.60 32.65
CA LEU A 17 12.46 44.04 33.30
C LEU A 17 12.25 44.67 34.68
N PRO A 18 11.02 44.90 35.14
CA PRO A 18 10.73 45.01 36.57
C PRO A 18 10.22 43.66 37.12
N ALA A 19 10.83 43.28 38.21
CA ALA A 19 10.35 42.24 39.07
C ALA A 19 9.07 42.68 39.82
N LEU A 20 8.09 41.84 39.91
CA LEU A 20 6.99 42.01 40.85
C LEU A 20 6.74 40.73 41.65
N SER A 21 6.66 40.98 42.93
CA SER A 21 6.69 40.05 44.06
C SER A 21 5.53 39.08 44.17
N LEU A 22 5.85 37.96 44.84
CA LEU A 22 4.99 36.94 45.43
C LEU A 22 3.77 37.47 46.23
N ILE A 23 2.64 36.79 46.04
CA ILE A 23 1.70 36.57 47.14
C ILE A 23 1.35 35.09 47.13
N LEU A 24 1.76 34.43 48.21
CA LEU A 24 1.50 33.03 48.55
C LEU A 24 0.12 32.95 49.20
N SER A 25 -0.84 32.33 48.57
CA SER A 25 -2.10 31.94 49.20
C SER A 25 -2.24 30.41 49.09
N ALA A 26 -1.99 29.75 50.16
CA ALA A 26 -2.21 28.33 50.33
C ALA A 26 -3.73 28.08 50.46
N LEU A 27 -4.33 27.43 49.49
CA LEU A 27 -5.62 26.80 49.62
C LEU A 27 -5.41 25.28 49.67
N LEU A 28 -5.69 24.69 50.83
CA LEU A 28 -5.85 23.25 50.98
C LEU A 28 -7.07 22.80 50.16
N VAL A 29 -6.87 22.01 49.12
CA VAL A 29 -7.92 21.25 48.46
C VAL A 29 -7.67 19.78 48.72
N LEU A 30 -8.61 19.16 49.40
CA LEU A 30 -8.69 17.71 49.63
C LEU A 30 -8.74 16.94 48.28
N PRO A 31 -8.17 15.74 48.16
CA PRO A 31 -8.25 14.97 46.95
C PRO A 31 -9.67 14.46 46.78
N ALA A 32 -10.36 14.96 45.78
CA ALA A 32 -11.55 14.30 45.25
C ALA A 32 -11.11 13.00 44.56
N CYS A 33 -11.68 11.90 44.99
CA CYS A 33 -11.56 10.58 44.36
C CYS A 33 -12.08 10.69 42.91
N GLY A 34 -11.18 10.96 41.99
CA GLY A 34 -11.46 10.95 40.54
C GLY A 34 -11.55 9.51 40.10
N GLN A 35 -12.74 9.08 39.73
CA GLN A 35 -12.96 7.87 38.93
C GLN A 35 -12.11 7.98 37.68
N GLN A 36 -11.18 7.07 37.50
CA GLN A 36 -10.51 6.83 36.23
C GLN A 36 -11.60 6.47 35.19
N PRO A 37 -11.60 7.10 34.00
CA PRO A 37 -12.47 6.63 32.95
C PRO A 37 -12.10 5.18 32.63
N PRO A 38 -13.04 4.31 32.30
CA PRO A 38 -12.75 2.95 31.90
C PRO A 38 -11.79 3.00 30.71
N ALA A 39 -10.69 2.24 30.81
CA ALA A 39 -9.84 1.97 29.67
C ALA A 39 -10.72 1.30 28.62
N ASP A 40 -10.99 1.98 27.52
CA ASP A 40 -11.56 1.38 26.33
C ASP A 40 -10.55 0.34 25.84
N ASN A 41 -10.73 -0.88 26.27
CA ASN A 41 -10.20 -2.08 25.66
C ASN A 41 -11.01 -2.32 24.37
N ASP A 42 -10.85 -1.47 23.40
CA ASP A 42 -11.21 -1.80 22.03
C ASP A 42 -10.19 -2.85 21.51
N THR A 43 -10.38 -4.08 21.94
CA THR A 43 -9.92 -5.23 21.18
C THR A 43 -10.66 -5.17 19.85
N VAL A 44 -10.02 -4.59 18.85
CA VAL A 44 -10.47 -4.67 17.45
C VAL A 44 -10.39 -6.13 17.05
N THR A 45 -11.43 -6.89 17.34
CA THR A 45 -11.63 -8.21 16.78
C THR A 45 -11.94 -8.03 15.30
N ALA A 46 -11.22 -8.76 14.44
CA ALA A 46 -11.53 -8.80 13.00
C ALA A 46 -13.05 -8.97 12.84
N SER A 47 -13.64 -8.13 11.99
CA SER A 47 -15.09 -8.16 11.82
C SER A 47 -15.53 -9.54 11.33
N PRO A 48 -16.42 -10.24 12.03
CA PRO A 48 -16.91 -11.55 11.60
C PRO A 48 -17.57 -11.49 10.20
N ALA A 49 -17.98 -10.31 9.76
CA ALA A 49 -18.52 -10.08 8.42
C ALA A 49 -17.50 -10.33 7.29
N SER A 50 -16.20 -10.01 7.49
CA SER A 50 -15.17 -10.21 6.47
C SER A 50 -14.91 -11.72 6.20
N ALA A 51 -14.84 -12.52 7.25
CA ALA A 51 -14.66 -13.97 7.12
C ALA A 51 -15.87 -14.65 6.45
N ALA A 52 -17.10 -14.18 6.73
CA ALA A 52 -18.31 -14.69 6.11
C ALA A 52 -18.35 -14.39 4.61
N VAL A 53 -17.96 -13.17 4.19
CA VAL A 53 -17.90 -12.80 2.76
C VAL A 53 -16.90 -13.64 1.99
N GLN A 54 -15.74 -13.94 2.57
CA GLN A 54 -14.73 -14.79 1.95
C GLN A 54 -15.21 -16.24 1.77
N ALA A 55 -16.03 -16.76 2.70
CA ALA A 55 -16.57 -18.10 2.60
C ALA A 55 -17.65 -18.25 1.51
N ASP A 56 -18.42 -17.16 1.28
CA ASP A 56 -19.56 -17.19 0.35
C ASP A 56 -19.18 -16.94 -1.11
N GLN A 57 -18.00 -16.32 -1.36
CA GLN A 57 -17.57 -15.93 -2.71
C GLN A 57 -16.26 -16.61 -3.08
N VAL A 58 -16.35 -17.65 -3.92
CA VAL A 58 -15.19 -18.46 -4.32
C VAL A 58 -14.08 -17.61 -4.92
N GLY A 59 -12.90 -17.67 -4.30
CA GLY A 59 -11.70 -16.97 -4.74
C GLY A 59 -11.61 -15.49 -4.35
N PHE A 60 -12.67 -14.88 -3.81
CA PHE A 60 -12.58 -13.55 -3.21
C PHE A 60 -11.84 -13.62 -1.87
N MET A 61 -10.90 -12.71 -1.67
CA MET A 61 -10.17 -12.58 -0.40
C MET A 61 -10.14 -11.12 0.03
N LEU A 62 -10.32 -10.90 1.32
CA LEU A 62 -10.11 -9.61 1.97
C LEU A 62 -9.25 -9.85 3.21
N TRP A 63 -8.08 -9.22 3.23
CA TRP A 63 -7.20 -9.15 4.39
C TRP A 63 -7.29 -7.75 4.96
N THR A 64 -7.99 -7.60 6.08
CA THR A 64 -8.14 -6.30 6.72
C THR A 64 -6.84 -5.83 7.37
N ALA A 65 -6.65 -4.50 7.46
CA ALA A 65 -5.51 -3.91 8.15
C ALA A 65 -5.38 -4.43 9.59
N ALA A 66 -6.51 -4.59 10.30
CA ALA A 66 -6.55 -5.14 11.65
C ALA A 66 -6.08 -6.60 11.70
N GLU A 67 -6.52 -7.44 10.75
CA GLU A 67 -6.06 -8.81 10.64
C GLU A 67 -4.56 -8.88 10.32
N LEU A 68 -4.09 -8.05 9.39
CA LEU A 68 -2.67 -7.97 9.04
C LEU A 68 -1.82 -7.50 10.22
N ALA A 69 -2.31 -6.57 11.04
CA ALA A 69 -1.64 -6.16 12.28
C ALA A 69 -1.54 -7.30 13.30
N GLN A 70 -2.59 -8.10 13.47
CA GLN A 70 -2.56 -9.30 14.33
C GLN A 70 -1.56 -10.34 13.80
N ARG A 71 -1.51 -10.56 12.48
CA ARG A 71 -0.53 -11.43 11.83
C ARG A 71 0.89 -10.91 12.07
N ASN A 72 1.12 -9.59 11.93
CA ASN A 72 2.39 -8.96 12.24
C ASN A 72 2.87 -9.28 13.66
N ALA A 73 2.00 -9.14 14.66
CA ALA A 73 2.34 -9.45 16.05
C ALA A 73 2.76 -10.93 16.23
N ARG A 74 2.04 -11.87 15.59
CA ARG A 74 2.42 -13.29 15.61
C ARG A 74 3.74 -13.57 14.91
N LEU A 75 3.95 -12.98 13.73
CA LEU A 75 5.19 -13.18 12.97
C LEU A 75 6.41 -12.66 13.72
N GLY A 76 6.28 -11.60 14.52
CA GLY A 76 7.36 -11.08 15.35
C GLY A 76 7.90 -12.08 16.38
N THR A 77 7.16 -13.12 16.72
CA THR A 77 7.61 -14.18 17.66
C THR A 77 8.31 -15.36 16.96
N THR A 78 8.36 -15.38 15.63
CA THR A 78 8.85 -16.52 14.84
C THR A 78 9.89 -16.11 13.79
N ILE A 79 10.70 -15.10 14.11
CA ILE A 79 11.74 -14.61 13.19
C ILE A 79 12.79 -15.71 12.97
N ARG A 80 13.10 -15.96 11.70
CA ARG A 80 14.09 -16.93 11.23
C ARG A 80 15.50 -16.36 11.28
N GLU A 81 16.48 -17.19 11.03
CA GLU A 81 17.87 -16.78 10.94
C GLU A 81 18.13 -15.73 9.85
N ASP A 82 17.38 -15.78 8.75
CA ASP A 82 17.42 -14.79 7.66
C ASP A 82 16.77 -13.44 8.02
N GLY A 83 16.36 -13.24 9.28
CA GLY A 83 15.73 -12.02 9.76
C GLY A 83 14.28 -11.85 9.30
N SER A 84 13.67 -12.85 8.67
CA SER A 84 12.30 -12.79 8.19
C SER A 84 11.37 -13.78 8.90
N SER A 85 10.11 -13.43 8.93
CA SER A 85 9.01 -14.36 9.18
C SER A 85 7.95 -14.14 8.12
N ARG A 86 7.29 -15.20 7.67
CA ARG A 86 6.36 -15.12 6.54
C ARG A 86 5.22 -16.12 6.64
N GLU A 87 4.09 -15.73 6.13
CA GLU A 87 2.88 -16.52 5.99
C GLU A 87 2.38 -16.44 4.54
N THR A 88 1.97 -17.55 3.96
CA THR A 88 1.25 -17.55 2.68
C THR A 88 -0.20 -17.22 2.95
N LEU A 89 -0.66 -16.11 2.41
CA LEU A 89 -2.05 -15.67 2.52
C LEU A 89 -2.94 -16.41 1.53
N ALA A 90 -2.47 -16.56 0.29
CA ALA A 90 -3.13 -17.32 -0.76
C ALA A 90 -2.11 -17.75 -1.82
N ASP A 91 -2.35 -18.90 -2.43
CA ASP A 91 -1.51 -19.45 -3.49
C ASP A 91 -2.41 -19.95 -4.61
N TYR A 92 -2.37 -19.27 -5.74
CA TYR A 92 -3.15 -19.61 -6.93
C TYR A 92 -2.21 -20.29 -7.92
N VAL A 93 -1.98 -21.58 -7.71
CA VAL A 93 -1.07 -22.39 -8.53
C VAL A 93 -1.88 -23.02 -9.66
N THR A 94 -2.03 -22.29 -10.77
CA THR A 94 -2.60 -22.86 -11.99
C THR A 94 -1.76 -22.44 -13.21
N GLY A 95 -1.02 -23.38 -13.78
CA GLY A 95 -0.31 -23.18 -15.04
C GLY A 95 0.75 -22.05 -15.01
N SER A 96 0.98 -21.42 -16.15
CA SER A 96 1.97 -20.36 -16.34
C SER A 96 1.59 -19.01 -15.72
N GLY A 97 0.41 -18.89 -15.16
CA GLY A 97 -0.13 -17.67 -14.58
C GLY A 97 -0.32 -17.71 -13.07
N SER A 98 0.41 -18.58 -12.37
CA SER A 98 0.32 -18.67 -10.91
C SER A 98 0.70 -17.34 -10.26
N HIS A 99 -0.09 -16.90 -9.31
CA HIS A 99 0.25 -15.78 -8.47
C HIS A 99 0.08 -16.16 -7.00
N ARG A 100 0.87 -15.50 -6.14
CA ARG A 100 0.96 -15.84 -4.73
C ARG A 100 0.94 -14.59 -3.88
N PHE A 101 0.16 -14.63 -2.81
CA PHE A 101 0.13 -13.62 -1.78
C PHE A 101 0.85 -14.11 -0.53
N ARG A 102 1.78 -13.31 -0.04
CA ARG A 102 2.47 -13.55 1.23
C ARG A 102 2.38 -12.32 2.11
N PHE A 103 2.27 -12.54 3.42
CA PHE A 103 2.53 -11.52 4.41
C PHE A 103 3.88 -11.78 5.03
N ILE A 104 4.76 -10.78 4.98
CA ILE A 104 6.16 -10.91 5.38
C ILE A 104 6.48 -9.85 6.40
N ARG A 105 7.18 -10.25 7.47
CA ARG A 105 7.83 -9.39 8.44
C ARG A 105 9.34 -9.60 8.35
N ARG A 106 10.10 -8.49 8.40
CA ARG A 106 11.55 -8.50 8.54
C ARG A 106 11.94 -7.62 9.72
N ASP A 107 12.76 -8.14 10.61
CA ASP A 107 13.32 -7.45 11.79
C ASP A 107 14.84 -7.23 11.65
N ARG A 108 15.43 -7.65 10.56
CA ARG A 108 16.84 -7.47 10.20
C ARG A 108 16.97 -7.37 8.69
N ASP A 109 18.16 -6.96 8.25
CA ASP A 109 18.50 -6.90 6.83
C ASP A 109 18.29 -8.27 6.18
N GLY A 110 17.59 -8.26 5.05
CA GLY A 110 17.33 -9.45 4.24
C GLY A 110 18.52 -9.81 3.35
N LEU A 111 18.61 -11.10 3.02
CA LEU A 111 19.52 -11.52 1.96
C LEU A 111 19.08 -10.93 0.62
N PRO A 112 20.03 -10.67 -0.28
CA PRO A 112 19.72 -10.31 -1.66
C PRO A 112 18.87 -11.38 -2.35
N GLU A 113 17.83 -10.94 -3.05
CA GLU A 113 16.95 -11.78 -3.86
C GLU A 113 16.96 -11.30 -5.32
N GLN A 114 16.84 -12.25 -6.26
CA GLN A 114 16.64 -11.95 -7.69
C GLN A 114 15.82 -13.07 -8.32
N HIS A 115 14.68 -12.72 -8.89
CA HIS A 115 13.77 -13.67 -9.53
C HIS A 115 13.77 -13.46 -11.04
N ASP A 116 14.07 -14.50 -11.82
CA ASP A 116 14.20 -14.36 -13.29
C ASP A 116 12.85 -14.34 -14.02
N ASN A 117 11.82 -14.94 -13.43
CA ASN A 117 10.52 -15.17 -14.07
C ASN A 117 9.33 -14.65 -13.25
N ILE A 118 9.60 -13.87 -12.21
CA ILE A 118 8.57 -13.38 -11.28
C ILE A 118 8.80 -11.89 -11.05
N GLU A 119 7.74 -11.13 -10.99
CA GLU A 119 7.70 -9.76 -10.53
C GLU A 119 7.08 -9.68 -9.15
N ASP A 120 7.65 -8.83 -8.30
CA ASP A 120 7.19 -8.59 -6.96
C ASP A 120 6.42 -7.26 -6.89
N TYR A 121 5.15 -7.33 -6.50
CA TYR A 121 4.35 -6.16 -6.11
C TYR A 121 4.21 -6.17 -4.60
N VAL A 122 4.63 -5.07 -3.99
CA VAL A 122 4.77 -4.96 -2.54
C VAL A 122 3.93 -3.81 -2.02
N PHE A 123 3.12 -4.09 -1.01
CA PHE A 123 2.39 -3.09 -0.26
C PHE A 123 2.88 -3.07 1.19
N ILE A 124 3.58 -2.00 1.58
CA ILE A 124 4.14 -1.85 2.92
C ILE A 124 3.01 -1.58 3.91
N GLN A 125 2.84 -2.47 4.89
CA GLN A 125 1.77 -2.39 5.89
C GLN A 125 2.19 -1.61 7.12
N SER A 126 3.39 -1.83 7.62
CA SER A 126 3.89 -1.13 8.80
C SER A 126 5.41 -1.09 8.85
N GLY A 127 5.92 -0.18 9.67
CA GLY A 127 7.35 0.02 9.81
C GLY A 127 7.97 0.68 8.59
N GLY A 128 9.27 0.49 8.43
CA GLY A 128 10.00 1.08 7.32
C GLY A 128 11.45 0.60 7.27
N GLY A 129 12.12 0.96 6.19
CA GLY A 129 13.51 0.57 5.97
C GLY A 129 14.05 1.17 4.68
N THR A 130 15.04 0.50 4.12
CA THR A 130 15.62 0.85 2.83
C THR A 130 15.51 -0.35 1.89
N LEU A 131 14.99 -0.14 0.68
CA LEU A 131 15.12 -1.08 -0.41
C LEU A 131 16.40 -0.75 -1.18
N LEU A 132 17.35 -1.68 -1.22
CA LEU A 132 18.46 -1.68 -2.18
C LEU A 132 17.98 -2.41 -3.43
N VAL A 133 18.06 -1.79 -4.60
CA VAL A 133 17.52 -2.35 -5.86
C VAL A 133 18.46 -2.06 -7.03
N GLY A 134 18.60 -3.05 -7.94
CA GLY A 134 19.55 -3.01 -9.05
C GLY A 134 20.97 -3.40 -8.62
N GLY A 135 21.95 -3.04 -9.44
CA GLY A 135 23.34 -3.47 -9.26
C GLY A 135 23.58 -4.91 -9.71
N GLU A 136 24.67 -5.49 -9.26
CA GLU A 136 25.09 -6.87 -9.56
C GLU A 136 24.96 -7.74 -8.32
N MET A 137 24.28 -8.89 -8.44
CA MET A 137 24.15 -9.83 -7.34
C MET A 137 25.34 -10.76 -7.28
N LEU A 138 26.06 -10.75 -6.15
CA LEU A 138 27.21 -11.60 -5.89
C LEU A 138 26.79 -12.91 -5.22
N GLY A 139 27.54 -13.98 -5.50
CA GLY A 139 27.34 -15.29 -4.86
C GLY A 139 25.95 -15.88 -5.05
N ARG A 140 25.34 -15.64 -6.20
CA ARG A 140 23.98 -16.10 -6.49
C ARG A 140 23.89 -17.64 -6.47
N ASN A 141 22.90 -18.13 -5.72
CA ASN A 141 22.50 -19.53 -5.68
C ASN A 141 20.96 -19.61 -5.72
N GLY A 142 20.40 -19.98 -6.86
CA GLY A 142 18.97 -19.88 -7.13
C GLY A 142 18.51 -18.42 -7.11
N ASP A 143 17.52 -18.10 -6.29
CA ASP A 143 16.98 -16.74 -6.13
C ASP A 143 17.75 -15.90 -5.09
N LEU A 144 18.67 -16.48 -4.33
CA LEU A 144 19.39 -15.81 -3.24
C LEU A 144 20.83 -15.49 -3.62
N GLY A 145 21.34 -14.39 -3.09
CA GLY A 145 22.73 -13.97 -3.20
C GLY A 145 23.36 -13.68 -1.84
N THR A 146 24.65 -13.38 -1.85
CA THR A 146 25.40 -13.00 -0.64
C THR A 146 25.52 -11.49 -0.48
N ALA A 147 25.55 -10.73 -1.57
CA ALA A 147 25.62 -9.28 -1.59
C ALA A 147 25.06 -8.71 -2.91
N ILE A 148 24.78 -7.42 -2.91
CA ILE A 148 24.56 -6.61 -4.13
C ILE A 148 25.68 -5.57 -4.18
N GLU A 149 26.43 -5.55 -5.28
CA GLU A 149 27.40 -4.50 -5.56
C GLU A 149 26.74 -3.41 -6.40
N GLY A 150 26.86 -2.15 -5.95
CA GLY A 150 26.16 -1.03 -6.58
C GLY A 150 24.67 -1.00 -6.20
N GLY A 151 23.82 -0.63 -7.19
CA GLY A 151 22.38 -0.44 -6.98
C GLY A 151 22.02 0.88 -6.34
N THR A 152 20.73 1.14 -6.27
CA THR A 152 20.15 2.38 -5.71
C THR A 152 19.38 2.07 -4.43
N ARG A 153 19.49 2.96 -3.44
CA ARG A 153 18.82 2.84 -2.14
C ARG A 153 17.61 3.76 -2.08
N TYR A 154 16.47 3.18 -1.77
CA TYR A 154 15.22 3.93 -1.59
C TYR A 154 14.69 3.69 -0.17
N ALA A 155 14.49 4.77 0.59
CA ALA A 155 13.73 4.66 1.84
C ALA A 155 12.29 4.24 1.51
N VAL A 156 11.73 3.31 2.27
CA VAL A 156 10.36 2.80 2.12
C VAL A 156 9.66 2.76 3.46
N GLY A 157 8.34 2.98 3.47
CA GLY A 157 7.56 3.05 4.69
C GLY A 157 6.10 2.64 4.49
N ALA A 158 5.34 2.63 5.58
CA ALA A 158 3.94 2.23 5.56
C ALA A 158 3.12 3.01 4.52
N GLY A 159 2.31 2.29 3.75
CA GLY A 159 1.48 2.81 2.67
C GLY A 159 2.19 2.93 1.30
N ASP A 160 3.52 2.75 1.25
CA ASP A 160 4.24 2.72 -0.02
C ASP A 160 3.89 1.47 -0.82
N VAL A 161 3.85 1.62 -2.14
CA VAL A 161 3.63 0.54 -3.10
C VAL A 161 4.83 0.43 -4.01
N LEU A 162 5.31 -0.80 -4.23
CA LEU A 162 6.48 -1.06 -5.05
C LEU A 162 6.18 -2.09 -6.14
N ARG A 163 6.90 -1.97 -7.25
CA ARG A 163 7.06 -3.03 -8.24
C ARG A 163 8.55 -3.30 -8.44
N ILE A 164 8.95 -4.54 -8.28
CA ILE A 164 10.31 -5.00 -8.58
C ILE A 164 10.22 -5.92 -9.79
N PRO A 165 10.78 -5.53 -10.93
CA PRO A 165 10.76 -6.35 -12.14
C PRO A 165 11.56 -7.64 -11.98
N ALA A 166 11.22 -8.63 -12.78
CA ALA A 166 12.03 -9.83 -12.91
C ALA A 166 13.46 -9.49 -13.35
N GLY A 167 14.42 -10.26 -12.86
CA GLY A 167 15.85 -10.09 -13.17
C GLY A 167 16.54 -8.96 -12.40
N ILE A 168 15.84 -8.21 -11.57
CA ILE A 168 16.41 -7.11 -10.80
C ILE A 168 16.80 -7.58 -9.40
N PRO A 169 18.11 -7.52 -9.03
CA PRO A 169 18.55 -7.79 -7.67
C PRO A 169 17.93 -6.80 -6.69
N HIS A 170 17.53 -7.30 -5.51
CA HIS A 170 16.99 -6.44 -4.48
C HIS A 170 17.20 -7.01 -3.07
N ALA A 171 17.25 -6.12 -2.07
CA ALA A 171 17.34 -6.49 -0.67
C ALA A 171 16.62 -5.46 0.20
N TYR A 172 15.91 -5.94 1.22
CA TYR A 172 15.30 -5.09 2.25
C TYR A 172 16.26 -4.92 3.41
N LEU A 173 16.62 -3.69 3.73
CA LEU A 173 17.52 -3.30 4.81
C LEU A 173 16.69 -2.59 5.88
N VAL A 174 16.64 -3.16 7.07
CA VAL A 174 15.73 -2.71 8.13
C VAL A 174 16.43 -1.90 9.21
N GLY A 175 17.73 -2.16 9.42
CA GLY A 175 18.49 -1.62 10.55
C GLY A 175 18.26 -2.39 11.85
N GLU A 176 18.97 -1.98 12.93
CA GLU A 176 19.08 -2.78 14.14
C GLU A 176 17.83 -2.76 15.04
N GLU A 177 17.05 -1.68 15.02
CA GLU A 177 15.88 -1.51 15.92
C GLU A 177 14.55 -1.40 15.15
N GLY A 178 14.57 -1.65 13.84
CA GLY A 178 13.42 -1.48 12.98
C GLY A 178 12.68 -2.78 12.67
N HIS A 179 11.57 -2.62 12.01
CA HIS A 179 10.92 -3.71 11.29
C HIS A 179 10.20 -3.16 10.06
N ILE A 180 9.97 -4.03 9.11
CA ILE A 180 9.10 -3.76 7.96
C ILE A 180 8.17 -4.93 7.75
N THR A 181 6.87 -4.64 7.56
CA THR A 181 5.89 -5.65 7.17
C THR A 181 5.22 -5.25 5.87
N TYR A 182 4.96 -6.24 5.05
CA TYR A 182 4.34 -6.00 3.76
C TYR A 182 3.54 -7.20 3.24
N VAL A 183 2.53 -6.90 2.45
CA VAL A 183 1.90 -7.88 1.58
C VAL A 183 2.68 -7.92 0.27
N LEU A 184 3.12 -9.11 -0.09
CA LEU A 184 3.83 -9.40 -1.34
C LEU A 184 2.89 -10.16 -2.28
N THR A 185 2.66 -9.61 -3.46
CA THR A 185 1.98 -10.29 -4.56
C THR A 185 3.01 -10.66 -5.62
N ARG A 186 3.27 -11.93 -5.81
CA ARG A 186 4.15 -12.45 -6.87
C ARG A 186 3.33 -12.84 -8.09
N VAL A 187 3.71 -12.31 -9.23
CA VAL A 187 3.08 -12.59 -10.51
C VAL A 187 4.13 -13.00 -11.55
N PRO A 188 3.76 -13.75 -12.61
CA PRO A 188 4.68 -14.05 -13.71
C PRO A 188 5.23 -12.78 -14.33
N ALA A 189 6.50 -12.83 -14.71
CA ALA A 189 7.20 -11.71 -15.30
C ALA A 189 6.53 -11.23 -16.59
N PHE A 190 6.30 -9.94 -16.68
CA PHE A 190 5.95 -9.29 -17.94
C PHE A 190 7.22 -9.14 -18.81
N ARG A 191 7.10 -9.48 -20.10
CA ARG A 191 8.22 -9.46 -21.05
C ARG A 191 8.01 -8.50 -22.21
N GLY A 192 7.21 -7.45 -22.00
CA GLY A 192 6.94 -6.41 -22.97
C GLY A 192 7.57 -5.07 -22.60
N GLU A 193 7.34 -4.08 -23.45
CA GLU A 193 7.71 -2.70 -23.17
C GLU A 193 6.82 -2.14 -22.07
N VAL A 194 7.43 -1.45 -21.09
CA VAL A 194 6.75 -0.84 -19.96
C VAL A 194 6.62 0.64 -20.17
N VAL A 195 5.39 1.13 -20.14
CA VAL A 195 5.10 2.57 -20.11
C VAL A 195 4.85 2.96 -18.66
N GLN A 196 5.86 3.56 -18.02
CA GLN A 196 5.71 4.08 -16.66
C GLN A 196 5.08 5.47 -16.69
N ASN A 197 4.16 5.72 -15.75
CA ASN A 197 3.47 6.99 -15.57
C ASN A 197 2.91 7.60 -16.87
N PRO A 198 2.13 6.86 -17.67
CA PRO A 198 1.63 7.36 -18.95
C PRO A 198 0.79 8.63 -18.83
N ASP A 199 0.16 8.84 -17.66
CA ASP A 199 -0.67 10.01 -17.36
C ASP A 199 0.05 11.00 -16.40
N GLY A 200 1.29 10.72 -16.00
CA GLY A 200 1.99 11.43 -14.95
C GLY A 200 3.37 11.95 -15.36
N GLN A 201 3.92 12.82 -14.52
CA GLN A 201 5.23 13.43 -14.70
C GLN A 201 6.24 12.97 -13.65
N ALA A 202 6.02 11.80 -13.04
CA ALA A 202 6.97 11.28 -12.07
C ALA A 202 8.30 10.93 -12.75
N PRO A 203 9.44 11.22 -12.12
CA PRO A 203 10.74 10.85 -12.66
C PRO A 203 10.83 9.32 -12.79
N LEU A 204 11.51 8.87 -13.83
CA LEU A 204 11.87 7.47 -13.96
C LEU A 204 12.82 7.09 -12.84
N LEU A 205 12.57 5.95 -12.21
CA LEU A 205 13.42 5.41 -11.15
C LEU A 205 14.43 4.43 -11.73
N GLU A 206 15.55 4.32 -11.04
CA GLU A 206 16.57 3.31 -11.35
C GLU A 206 16.42 2.08 -10.44
N PRO A 207 16.58 0.87 -10.95
CA PRO A 207 16.80 0.50 -12.35
C PRO A 207 15.53 0.62 -13.21
N PRO A 208 15.66 0.66 -14.53
CA PRO A 208 14.51 0.75 -15.42
C PRO A 208 13.43 -0.31 -15.13
N GLY A 209 12.18 0.14 -15.11
CA GLY A 209 11.04 -0.71 -14.78
C GLY A 209 10.74 -0.85 -13.27
N PHE A 210 11.65 -0.48 -12.38
CA PHE A 210 11.36 -0.38 -10.95
C PHE A 210 10.32 0.72 -10.70
N GLY A 211 9.33 0.43 -9.86
CA GLY A 211 8.28 1.37 -9.46
C GLY A 211 8.24 1.56 -7.95
N LEU A 212 8.13 2.80 -7.53
CA LEU A 212 7.89 3.16 -6.13
C LEU A 212 6.91 4.33 -6.09
N TRP A 213 5.73 4.08 -5.55
CA TRP A 213 4.70 5.08 -5.30
C TRP A 213 4.57 5.28 -3.80
N ARG A 214 5.10 6.40 -3.32
CA ARG A 214 5.13 6.71 -1.90
C ARG A 214 3.74 7.07 -1.37
N ALA A 215 3.44 6.68 -0.15
CA ALA A 215 2.18 7.02 0.51
C ALA A 215 1.89 8.52 0.48
N ALA A 216 2.90 9.36 0.75
CA ALA A 216 2.76 10.82 0.69
C ALA A 216 2.47 11.34 -0.73
N GLU A 217 3.07 10.74 -1.76
CA GLU A 217 2.81 11.07 -3.16
C GLU A 217 1.38 10.64 -3.56
N LEU A 218 0.95 9.44 -3.16
CA LEU A 218 -0.41 8.97 -3.40
C LEU A 218 -1.45 9.86 -2.71
N ALA A 219 -1.16 10.37 -1.51
CA ALA A 219 -2.01 11.33 -0.82
C ALA A 219 -2.12 12.66 -1.61
N GLN A 220 -1.01 13.19 -2.12
CA GLN A 220 -1.04 14.39 -2.98
C GLN A 220 -1.80 14.15 -4.28
N ARG A 221 -1.61 12.99 -4.92
CA ARG A 221 -2.38 12.58 -6.10
C ARG A 221 -3.88 12.50 -5.81
N ASN A 222 -4.26 11.99 -4.62
CA ASN A 222 -5.65 11.92 -4.19
C ASN A 222 -6.31 13.31 -4.18
N GLU A 223 -5.62 14.34 -3.69
CA GLU A 223 -6.13 15.72 -3.72
C GLU A 223 -6.26 16.26 -5.15
N ALA A 224 -5.32 15.93 -6.02
CA ALA A 224 -5.29 16.39 -7.39
C ALA A 224 -6.38 15.74 -8.27
N ILE A 225 -6.64 14.44 -8.10
CA ILE A 225 -7.58 13.72 -8.97
C ILE A 225 -9.05 13.97 -8.62
N VAL A 226 -9.37 14.52 -7.43
CA VAL A 226 -10.77 14.82 -7.05
C VAL A 226 -11.44 15.74 -8.06
N GLN A 227 -10.70 16.65 -8.68
CA GLN A 227 -11.22 17.59 -9.67
C GLN A 227 -11.55 16.93 -11.03
N ARG A 228 -11.18 15.67 -11.22
CA ARG A 228 -11.38 14.90 -12.46
C ARG A 228 -12.42 13.78 -12.29
N MET A 229 -13.37 13.98 -11.37
CA MET A 229 -14.41 12.99 -11.07
C MET A 229 -15.28 12.71 -12.28
N ARG A 230 -15.43 11.45 -12.62
CA ARG A 230 -16.20 10.96 -13.76
C ARG A 230 -17.66 10.68 -13.38
N THR A 231 -18.47 10.41 -14.38
CA THR A 231 -19.89 10.07 -14.18
C THR A 231 -20.11 8.77 -13.42
N ASP A 232 -19.13 7.84 -13.52
CA ASP A 232 -19.12 6.56 -12.78
C ASP A 232 -18.71 6.70 -11.29
N GLY A 233 -18.60 7.92 -10.79
CA GLY A 233 -18.20 8.19 -9.41
C GLY A 233 -16.74 7.95 -9.13
N SER A 234 -15.91 7.70 -10.16
CA SER A 234 -14.47 7.49 -9.99
C SER A 234 -13.64 8.62 -10.60
N SER A 235 -12.48 8.84 -10.03
CA SER A 235 -11.35 9.49 -10.69
C SER A 235 -10.16 8.55 -10.67
N ARG A 236 -9.36 8.53 -11.73
CA ARG A 236 -8.28 7.56 -11.88
C ARG A 236 -7.10 8.10 -12.63
N GLU A 237 -5.94 7.59 -12.27
CA GLU A 237 -4.66 7.84 -12.93
C GLU A 237 -3.95 6.51 -13.17
N THR A 238 -3.36 6.33 -14.34
CA THR A 238 -2.52 5.15 -14.63
C THR A 238 -1.12 5.43 -14.09
N LEU A 239 -0.69 4.64 -13.14
CA LEU A 239 0.65 4.72 -12.55
C LEU A 239 1.69 4.00 -13.41
N ALA A 240 1.31 2.84 -13.98
CA ALA A 240 2.11 2.12 -14.93
C ALA A 240 1.22 1.24 -15.82
N ASP A 241 1.60 1.11 -17.08
CA ASP A 241 0.94 0.25 -18.07
C ASP A 241 2.00 -0.65 -18.71
N TYR A 242 1.77 -1.95 -18.61
CA TYR A 242 2.68 -2.97 -19.09
C TYR A 242 2.14 -3.58 -20.40
N GLY A 243 1.81 -2.70 -21.34
CA GLY A 243 1.51 -3.03 -22.72
C GLY A 243 0.22 -3.80 -22.97
N ALA A 244 0.03 -4.15 -24.24
CA ALA A 244 -1.04 -5.02 -24.71
C ALA A 244 -0.47 -6.42 -24.97
N GLY A 245 -1.14 -7.44 -24.45
CA GLY A 245 -0.75 -8.84 -24.66
C GLY A 245 -1.28 -9.74 -23.56
N GLY A 246 -1.10 -11.04 -23.71
CA GLY A 246 -1.66 -12.05 -22.79
C GLY A 246 -1.20 -11.97 -21.32
N ASN A 247 -0.17 -11.19 -21.03
CA ASN A 247 0.32 -10.93 -19.67
C ASN A 247 0.39 -9.43 -19.36
N SER A 248 -0.48 -8.61 -19.97
CA SER A 248 -0.48 -7.18 -19.70
C SER A 248 -0.97 -6.91 -18.27
N HIS A 249 -0.16 -6.17 -17.53
CA HIS A 249 -0.50 -5.68 -16.21
C HIS A 249 -0.79 -4.18 -16.27
N ARG A 250 -1.57 -3.69 -15.33
CA ARG A 250 -1.79 -2.25 -15.19
C ARG A 250 -1.92 -1.88 -13.74
N ILE A 251 -1.22 -0.83 -13.35
CA ILE A 251 -1.32 -0.24 -12.03
C ILE A 251 -2.02 1.09 -12.14
N ARG A 252 -3.07 1.28 -11.37
CA ARG A 252 -3.84 2.52 -11.32
C ARG A 252 -3.98 3.01 -9.90
N PHE A 253 -4.02 4.33 -9.74
CA PHE A 253 -4.51 4.97 -8.53
C PHE A 253 -5.92 5.47 -8.78
N ILE A 254 -6.86 5.07 -7.94
CA ILE A 254 -8.28 5.32 -8.12
C ILE A 254 -8.86 5.93 -6.85
N ARG A 255 -9.70 6.96 -7.04
CA ARG A 255 -10.54 7.53 -6.01
C ARG A 255 -12.01 7.34 -6.37
N ARG A 256 -12.84 7.03 -5.39
CA ARG A 256 -14.29 6.98 -5.51
C ARG A 256 -14.92 7.81 -4.40
N ASP A 257 -15.78 8.76 -4.76
CA ASP A 257 -16.51 9.64 -3.84
C ASP A 257 -18.00 9.27 -3.73
N ARG A 258 -18.44 8.28 -4.47
CA ARG A 258 -19.81 7.75 -4.49
C ARG A 258 -19.78 6.34 -5.06
N ASP A 259 -20.94 5.69 -5.00
CA ASP A 259 -21.10 4.33 -5.49
C ASP A 259 -20.64 4.20 -6.94
N GLY A 260 -19.79 3.23 -7.17
CA GLY A 260 -19.31 2.85 -8.50
C GLY A 260 -20.31 1.95 -9.21
N TRP A 261 -20.22 1.96 -10.53
CA TRP A 261 -20.97 1.00 -11.32
C TRP A 261 -20.46 -0.42 -11.10
N PRO A 262 -21.36 -1.43 -11.18
CA PRO A 262 -20.95 -2.83 -11.18
C PRO A 262 -19.98 -3.14 -12.30
N GLU A 263 -18.92 -3.87 -11.98
CA GLU A 263 -17.90 -4.34 -12.92
C GLU A 263 -17.77 -5.86 -12.84
N ARG A 264 -17.45 -6.49 -13.97
CA ARG A 264 -17.06 -7.89 -14.07
C ARG A 264 -16.04 -8.03 -15.20
N HIS A 265 -14.91 -8.62 -14.90
CA HIS A 265 -13.84 -8.86 -15.87
C HIS A 265 -13.75 -10.36 -16.13
N GLU A 266 -13.74 -10.77 -17.40
CA GLU A 266 -13.75 -12.19 -17.77
C GLU A 266 -12.39 -12.86 -17.52
N ASP A 267 -11.31 -12.10 -17.75
CA ASP A 267 -9.94 -12.59 -17.83
C ASP A 267 -8.94 -11.74 -17.02
N ILE A 268 -9.44 -10.93 -16.08
CA ILE A 268 -8.62 -10.04 -15.23
C ILE A 268 -8.94 -10.28 -13.78
N ILE A 269 -7.89 -10.34 -12.97
CA ILE A 269 -7.92 -10.34 -11.52
C ILE A 269 -7.59 -8.94 -11.04
N ASP A 270 -8.36 -8.44 -10.09
CA ASP A 270 -8.10 -7.17 -9.43
C ASP A 270 -7.44 -7.42 -8.06
N VAL A 271 -6.22 -6.92 -7.87
CA VAL A 271 -5.56 -6.82 -6.57
C VAL A 271 -5.63 -5.37 -6.11
N VAL A 272 -6.27 -5.14 -4.98
CA VAL A 272 -6.62 -3.82 -4.49
C VAL A 272 -5.90 -3.56 -3.17
N MET A 273 -5.27 -2.40 -3.07
CA MET A 273 -4.56 -1.94 -1.87
C MET A 273 -5.16 -0.60 -1.46
N VAL A 274 -6.03 -0.62 -0.43
CA VAL A 274 -6.75 0.59 0.02
C VAL A 274 -5.79 1.54 0.68
N GLN A 275 -5.70 2.77 0.15
CA GLN A 275 -4.76 3.80 0.61
C GLN A 275 -5.37 4.73 1.65
N SER A 276 -6.61 5.14 1.43
CA SER A 276 -7.30 6.04 2.36
C SER A 276 -8.82 5.93 2.27
N GLY A 277 -9.49 6.43 3.30
CA GLY A 277 -10.95 6.42 3.37
C GLY A 277 -11.53 5.05 3.73
N ARG A 278 -12.82 4.90 3.51
CA ARG A 278 -13.59 3.68 3.82
C ARG A 278 -14.84 3.58 2.95
N GLY A 279 -15.36 2.37 2.85
CA GLY A 279 -16.60 2.07 2.14
C GLY A 279 -16.93 0.59 2.18
N THR A 280 -17.67 0.13 1.20
CA THR A 280 -18.08 -1.27 1.08
C THR A 280 -17.75 -1.78 -0.32
N VAL A 281 -17.22 -3.00 -0.41
CA VAL A 281 -17.18 -3.74 -1.67
C VAL A 281 -18.32 -4.73 -1.68
N LEU A 282 -19.21 -4.62 -2.68
CA LEU A 282 -20.24 -5.60 -2.99
C LEU A 282 -19.62 -6.60 -3.96
N VAL A 283 -19.65 -7.88 -3.64
CA VAL A 283 -19.05 -8.95 -4.46
C VAL A 283 -20.01 -10.12 -4.68
N GLY A 284 -19.91 -10.72 -5.85
CA GLY A 284 -20.77 -11.84 -6.25
C GLY A 284 -22.19 -11.41 -6.61
N GLY A 285 -23.14 -12.32 -6.54
CA GLY A 285 -24.49 -12.10 -7.01
C GLY A 285 -24.61 -12.12 -8.53
N GLU A 286 -25.76 -11.68 -9.02
CA GLU A 286 -26.06 -11.63 -10.45
C GLU A 286 -25.97 -10.20 -10.97
N MET A 287 -25.05 -9.94 -11.89
CA MET A 287 -24.90 -8.64 -12.54
C MET A 287 -25.89 -8.50 -13.69
N VAL A 288 -26.72 -7.48 -13.67
CA VAL A 288 -27.61 -7.12 -14.78
C VAL A 288 -26.88 -6.22 -15.75
N GLY A 289 -26.85 -6.65 -17.01
CA GLY A 289 -26.11 -5.95 -18.07
C GLY A 289 -24.61 -6.33 -18.08
N GLY A 290 -23.95 -5.96 -19.14
CA GLY A 290 -22.52 -5.96 -19.46
C GLY A 290 -21.59 -7.03 -18.92
N SER A 291 -20.94 -7.72 -19.88
CA SER A 291 -19.66 -8.38 -19.62
C SER A 291 -18.55 -7.48 -20.17
N ASN A 292 -17.49 -7.24 -19.42
CA ASN A 292 -16.38 -6.30 -19.77
C ASN A 292 -16.80 -4.83 -19.99
N VAL A 293 -18.05 -4.50 -19.67
CA VAL A 293 -18.59 -3.13 -19.62
C VAL A 293 -19.34 -2.96 -18.31
N PRO A 294 -19.53 -1.72 -17.82
CA PRO A 294 -20.28 -1.50 -16.59
C PRO A 294 -21.69 -2.10 -16.65
N GLY A 295 -22.07 -2.83 -15.59
CA GLY A 295 -23.43 -3.26 -15.36
C GLY A 295 -24.31 -2.14 -14.80
N THR A 296 -25.59 -2.41 -14.65
CA THR A 296 -26.53 -1.46 -14.03
C THR A 296 -26.76 -1.75 -12.55
N VAL A 297 -26.78 -3.01 -12.16
CA VAL A 297 -27.01 -3.44 -10.78
C VAL A 297 -26.44 -4.84 -10.55
N ILE A 298 -26.09 -5.13 -9.30
CA ILE A 298 -25.84 -6.50 -8.82
C ILE A 298 -27.01 -6.88 -7.91
N ASN A 299 -27.72 -7.94 -8.28
CA ASN A 299 -28.76 -8.53 -7.45
C ASN A 299 -28.14 -9.55 -6.51
N GLY A 300 -28.38 -9.40 -5.21
CA GLY A 300 -27.74 -10.24 -4.19
C GLY A 300 -26.26 -9.89 -3.99
N GLY A 301 -25.43 -10.92 -3.75
CA GLY A 301 -24.02 -10.75 -3.41
C GLY A 301 -23.79 -10.46 -1.93
N ALA A 302 -22.52 -10.43 -1.54
CA ALA A 302 -22.08 -10.18 -0.18
C ALA A 302 -21.41 -8.80 -0.07
N ARG A 303 -21.56 -8.16 1.09
CA ARG A 303 -20.99 -6.83 1.36
C ARG A 303 -19.83 -6.95 2.33
N ALA A 304 -18.67 -6.44 1.95
CA ALA A 304 -17.50 -6.38 2.78
C ALA A 304 -17.12 -4.91 3.04
N ALA A 305 -17.07 -4.51 4.30
CA ALA A 305 -16.52 -3.21 4.67
C ALA A 305 -15.02 -3.18 4.37
N VAL A 306 -14.54 -2.06 3.82
CA VAL A 306 -13.12 -1.84 3.50
C VAL A 306 -12.65 -0.49 4.00
N ALA A 307 -11.39 -0.43 4.43
CA ALA A 307 -10.75 0.77 4.96
C ALA A 307 -9.26 0.83 4.58
N ALA A 308 -8.62 1.96 4.89
CA ALA A 308 -7.18 2.14 4.65
C ALA A 308 -6.35 0.99 5.24
N GLY A 309 -5.41 0.48 4.44
CA GLY A 309 -4.53 -0.64 4.78
C GLY A 309 -5.08 -2.03 4.44
N ASP A 310 -6.35 -2.13 4.02
CA ASP A 310 -6.93 -3.39 3.58
C ASP A 310 -6.38 -3.81 2.20
N VAL A 311 -6.26 -5.11 2.00
CA VAL A 311 -5.86 -5.71 0.73
C VAL A 311 -6.93 -6.69 0.26
N LEU A 312 -7.31 -6.58 -1.01
CA LEU A 312 -8.32 -7.44 -1.62
C LEU A 312 -7.76 -8.17 -2.83
N HIS A 313 -8.26 -9.37 -3.05
CA HIS A 313 -8.15 -10.12 -4.27
C HIS A 313 -9.55 -10.40 -4.81
N ILE A 314 -9.85 -9.88 -5.99
CA ILE A 314 -11.13 -10.09 -6.67
C ILE A 314 -10.84 -10.94 -7.92
N PRO A 315 -11.28 -12.21 -7.96
CA PRO A 315 -10.99 -13.08 -9.08
C PRO A 315 -11.73 -12.64 -10.35
N ALA A 316 -11.24 -13.10 -11.48
CA ALA A 316 -11.94 -12.95 -12.76
C ALA A 316 -13.35 -13.53 -12.66
N ARG A 317 -14.26 -12.99 -13.46
CA ARG A 317 -15.67 -13.39 -13.58
C ARG A 317 -16.54 -13.10 -12.35
N LEU A 318 -15.97 -12.58 -11.25
CA LEU A 318 -16.75 -12.20 -10.07
C LEU A 318 -17.32 -10.79 -10.22
N PRO A 319 -18.66 -10.61 -10.26
CA PRO A 319 -19.26 -9.28 -10.23
C PRO A 319 -18.86 -8.54 -8.97
N HIS A 320 -18.54 -7.26 -9.10
CA HIS A 320 -18.21 -6.44 -7.95
C HIS A 320 -18.53 -4.96 -8.18
N ALA A 321 -18.73 -4.23 -7.08
CA ALA A 321 -18.91 -2.79 -7.07
C ALA A 321 -18.33 -2.19 -5.80
N TYR A 322 -17.75 -0.99 -5.91
CA TYR A 322 -17.28 -0.21 -4.77
C TYR A 322 -18.35 0.81 -4.40
N LEU A 323 -18.78 0.77 -3.16
CA LEU A 323 -19.79 1.66 -2.60
C LEU A 323 -19.09 2.56 -1.59
N ALA A 324 -19.14 3.87 -1.83
CA ALA A 324 -18.59 4.83 -0.89
C ALA A 324 -19.57 5.08 0.25
N ASP A 325 -19.07 5.13 1.47
CA ASP A 325 -19.90 5.56 2.60
C ASP A 325 -20.28 7.03 2.46
N GLN A 326 -21.43 7.39 3.02
CA GLN A 326 -21.87 8.78 3.04
C GLN A 326 -20.76 9.66 3.68
N ASP A 327 -20.47 10.80 3.04
CA ASP A 327 -19.45 11.76 3.46
C ASP A 327 -18.02 11.18 3.55
N SER A 328 -17.75 10.08 2.85
CA SER A 328 -16.44 9.45 2.76
C SER A 328 -16.01 9.25 1.31
N HIS A 329 -14.82 8.72 1.15
CA HIS A 329 -14.27 8.28 -0.12
C HIS A 329 -13.46 7.00 0.08
N ILE A 330 -13.14 6.32 -1.00
CA ILE A 330 -12.17 5.23 -1.01
C ILE A 330 -11.10 5.57 -2.02
N THR A 331 -9.82 5.57 -1.61
CA THR A 331 -8.70 5.58 -2.56
C THR A 331 -7.94 4.28 -2.48
N TYR A 332 -7.51 3.80 -3.61
CA TYR A 332 -6.77 2.55 -3.67
C TYR A 332 -5.81 2.49 -4.86
N VAL A 333 -4.74 1.74 -4.71
CA VAL A 333 -3.93 1.27 -5.82
C VAL A 333 -4.54 -0.05 -6.30
N LEU A 334 -4.81 -0.11 -7.60
CA LEU A 334 -5.35 -1.28 -8.28
C LEU A 334 -4.27 -1.85 -9.20
N LEU A 335 -3.86 -3.08 -8.91
CA LEU A 335 -3.08 -3.90 -9.81
C LEU A 335 -4.02 -4.86 -10.56
N ARG A 336 -4.06 -4.73 -11.87
CA ARG A 336 -4.78 -5.67 -12.75
C ARG A 336 -3.80 -6.65 -13.35
N VAL A 337 -4.04 -7.93 -13.11
CA VAL A 337 -3.24 -9.02 -13.68
C VAL A 337 -4.12 -9.94 -14.50
N PRO A 338 -3.62 -10.55 -15.58
CA PRO A 338 -4.38 -11.54 -16.32
C PRO A 338 -4.77 -12.70 -15.43
N ALA A 339 -6.02 -13.12 -15.54
CA ALA A 339 -6.42 -14.43 -15.03
C ALA A 339 -5.76 -15.50 -15.88
N VAL A 340 -5.34 -16.57 -15.21
CA VAL A 340 -4.83 -17.73 -15.92
C VAL A 340 -5.99 -18.35 -16.67
N GLY A 341 -5.82 -18.57 -17.97
CA GLY A 341 -6.77 -19.37 -18.76
C GLY A 341 -6.78 -20.81 -18.24
N ASP A 342 -7.96 -21.36 -18.16
CA ASP A 342 -8.17 -22.78 -17.86
C ASP A 342 -7.50 -23.68 -18.93
#